data_f3be90e79172313944477d734457a287
#
_entry.id   f3be90e79172313944477d734457a287
#
_cell.length_a   1.000
_cell.length_b   1.000
_cell.length_c   1.000
_cell.angle_alpha   90.00
_cell.angle_beta   90.00
_cell.angle_gamma   90.00
#
_symmetry.space_group_name_H-M   'P 1'
#
loop_
_entity.id
_entity.type
_entity.pdbx_description
1 polymer ?
#
loop_
_entity_poly.entity_id
_entity_poly.type
_entity_poly.pdbx_seq_one_letter_code
_entity_poly.pdbx_strand_id
1 'polypeptide(L)'
;LAAILSSCEFNEDFCIRNGELVAWCDFSGIRETPPVPEERHIIAFPSGMDIPSGEQMTFTQDTLRQSIPQGEYQFLFYTGNYEVSDIRDYHEARLMARTDTLEGEVYISGVQKFCCSAGFGQRLEYQRPKRVPITPSAFVQRLNIQINVSGNTAPLAGLKGTLTGISTGRYLVSRERTGNASVTSLFARKPETDRWKTSLYAFGFNPAAENILSVKIEMDGKDSVFNEEQKVDLTPYLRGFDSDELSLELDLHIGKELTIGEPVVIPDWEDIPETELPNYN
;
A
#
# COMPACT_ATOMS: atom_id res chain seq x y z
N LEU A 1 31.25 -56.79 -37.06
CA LEU A 1 30.73 -56.02 -35.91
C LEU A 1 30.59 -54.58 -36.36
N ALA A 2 29.39 -54.18 -36.85
CA ALA A 2 29.06 -52.80 -37.17
C ALA A 2 28.47 -52.15 -35.91
N ALA A 3 29.21 -51.18 -35.35
CA ALA A 3 28.69 -50.32 -34.28
C ALA A 3 27.71 -49.35 -34.93
N ILE A 4 26.43 -49.52 -34.67
CA ILE A 4 25.40 -48.51 -34.94
C ILE A 4 25.58 -47.41 -33.91
N LEU A 5 26.28 -46.38 -34.25
CA LEU A 5 26.22 -45.10 -33.54
C LEU A 5 24.85 -44.49 -33.87
N SER A 6 23.86 -44.75 -33.00
CA SER A 6 22.66 -43.93 -33.01
C SER A 6 23.08 -42.52 -32.59
N SER A 7 23.27 -41.64 -33.57
CA SER A 7 23.29 -40.22 -33.31
C SER A 7 21.91 -39.84 -32.75
N CYS A 8 21.83 -39.59 -31.46
CA CYS A 8 20.76 -38.76 -30.97
C CYS A 8 20.90 -37.42 -31.70
N GLU A 9 20.08 -37.19 -32.73
CA GLU A 9 19.80 -35.84 -33.18
C GLU A 9 19.22 -35.11 -31.97
N PHE A 10 20.09 -34.40 -31.29
CA PHE A 10 19.66 -33.42 -30.31
C PHE A 10 18.90 -32.36 -31.12
N ASN A 11 17.59 -32.43 -31.06
CA ASN A 11 16.73 -31.41 -31.61
C ASN A 11 16.93 -30.18 -30.72
N GLU A 12 17.86 -29.30 -31.14
CA GLU A 12 18.21 -28.08 -30.38
C GLU A 12 16.98 -27.17 -30.13
N ASP A 13 15.91 -27.42 -30.90
CA ASP A 13 14.66 -26.69 -30.81
C ASP A 13 13.86 -26.94 -29.50
N PHE A 14 14.19 -28.00 -28.73
CA PHE A 14 13.57 -28.32 -27.45
C PHE A 14 14.40 -27.94 -26.22
N CYS A 15 15.61 -27.44 -26.40
CA CYS A 15 16.42 -26.97 -25.29
C CYS A 15 15.96 -25.55 -24.86
N ILE A 16 15.22 -25.47 -23.74
CA ILE A 16 14.93 -24.16 -23.13
C ILE A 16 16.27 -23.54 -22.72
N ARG A 17 16.66 -22.48 -23.40
CA ARG A 17 17.85 -21.69 -23.06
C ARG A 17 17.46 -20.61 -22.09
N ASN A 18 18.15 -20.53 -20.97
CA ASN A 18 17.87 -19.51 -19.95
C ASN A 18 18.78 -18.31 -20.14
N GLY A 19 18.19 -17.12 -19.94
CA GLY A 19 18.90 -15.88 -19.67
C GLY A 19 19.02 -15.64 -18.16
N GLU A 20 19.85 -14.71 -17.77
CA GLU A 20 20.01 -14.29 -16.37
C GLU A 20 19.53 -12.85 -16.19
N LEU A 21 18.56 -12.64 -15.28
CA LEU A 21 18.19 -11.33 -14.81
C LEU A 21 18.97 -11.01 -13.52
N VAL A 22 19.66 -9.87 -13.50
CA VAL A 22 20.32 -9.31 -12.32
C VAL A 22 19.69 -7.94 -12.06
N ALA A 23 18.82 -7.86 -11.09
CA ALA A 23 18.08 -6.64 -10.78
C ALA A 23 18.41 -6.15 -9.37
N TRP A 24 18.52 -4.84 -9.18
CA TRP A 24 18.69 -4.21 -7.87
C TRP A 24 17.79 -2.99 -7.75
N CYS A 25 17.40 -2.64 -6.51
CA CYS A 25 16.49 -1.55 -6.24
C CYS A 25 17.25 -0.25 -5.93
N ASP A 26 16.86 0.82 -6.59
CA ASP A 26 17.28 2.18 -6.29
C ASP A 26 16.11 2.95 -5.67
N PHE A 27 16.11 3.07 -4.35
CA PHE A 27 15.07 3.77 -3.58
C PHE A 27 15.35 5.26 -3.38
N SER A 28 16.36 5.83 -4.03
CA SER A 28 16.76 7.24 -3.83
C SER A 28 15.65 8.26 -4.14
N GLY A 29 14.68 7.88 -4.97
CA GLY A 29 13.51 8.71 -5.30
C GLY A 29 12.32 8.56 -4.33
N ILE A 30 12.41 7.73 -3.30
CA ILE A 30 11.33 7.48 -2.34
C ILE A 30 11.64 8.18 -1.03
N ARG A 31 10.69 8.98 -0.52
CA ARG A 31 10.85 9.74 0.72
C ARG A 31 11.09 8.85 1.94
N GLU A 32 10.35 7.74 2.01
CA GLU A 32 10.47 6.76 3.08
C GLU A 32 11.02 5.45 2.49
N THR A 33 12.25 5.10 2.83
CA THR A 33 12.89 3.87 2.37
C THR A 33 12.32 2.67 3.13
N PRO A 34 11.94 1.57 2.43
CA PRO A 34 11.50 0.36 3.08
C PRO A 34 12.55 -0.17 4.07
N PRO A 35 12.13 -0.70 5.25
CA PRO A 35 13.06 -1.32 6.17
C PRO A 35 13.74 -2.54 5.54
N VAL A 36 14.98 -2.84 5.96
CA VAL A 36 15.71 -4.02 5.50
C VAL A 36 15.80 -5.01 6.68
N PRO A 37 15.43 -6.30 6.48
CA PRO A 37 15.00 -6.93 5.23
C PRO A 37 13.47 -6.82 5.02
N GLU A 38 13.06 -6.33 3.87
CA GLU A 38 11.67 -6.38 3.43
C GLU A 38 11.51 -7.34 2.25
N GLU A 39 10.39 -8.04 2.19
CA GLU A 39 10.08 -8.89 1.05
C GLU A 39 9.87 -8.04 -0.20
N ARG A 40 10.61 -8.39 -1.25
CA ARG A 40 10.56 -7.76 -2.56
C ARG A 40 10.14 -8.82 -3.57
N HIS A 41 9.27 -8.43 -4.47
CA HIS A 41 8.68 -9.35 -5.43
C HIS A 41 8.86 -8.81 -6.84
N ILE A 42 9.16 -9.73 -7.77
CA ILE A 42 9.13 -9.46 -9.20
C ILE A 42 8.21 -10.49 -9.85
N ILE A 43 7.30 -10.02 -10.70
CA ILE A 43 6.47 -10.86 -11.54
C ILE A 43 6.95 -10.71 -12.96
N ALA A 44 7.31 -11.83 -13.62
CA ALA A 44 7.77 -11.86 -14.99
C ALA A 44 6.63 -12.30 -15.92
N PHE A 45 6.31 -11.49 -16.91
CA PHE A 45 5.29 -11.77 -17.93
C PHE A 45 6.00 -11.93 -19.29
N PRO A 46 6.07 -13.15 -19.85
CA PRO A 46 6.67 -13.35 -21.16
C PRO A 46 5.83 -12.69 -22.25
N SER A 47 6.48 -11.94 -23.13
CA SER A 47 5.83 -11.33 -24.30
C SER A 47 5.75 -12.34 -25.45
N GLY A 48 4.56 -12.51 -26.02
CA GLY A 48 4.37 -13.34 -27.22
C GLY A 48 4.30 -14.84 -26.98
N MET A 49 4.21 -15.31 -25.75
CA MET A 49 3.89 -16.69 -25.43
C MET A 49 2.41 -16.80 -25.02
N ASP A 50 1.72 -17.85 -25.52
CA ASP A 50 0.35 -18.21 -25.09
C ASP A 50 0.30 -18.76 -23.65
N ILE A 51 1.31 -18.49 -22.84
CA ILE A 51 1.38 -18.93 -21.45
C ILE A 51 0.93 -17.76 -20.57
N PRO A 52 -0.32 -17.78 -20.09
CA PRO A 52 -0.83 -16.71 -19.25
C PRO A 52 -0.47 -16.99 -17.80
N SER A 53 0.78 -16.80 -17.41
CA SER A 53 1.11 -16.81 -15.98
C SER A 53 2.36 -15.99 -15.74
N GLY A 54 2.21 -14.89 -15.00
CA GLY A 54 3.35 -14.25 -14.42
C GLY A 54 4.03 -15.19 -13.42
N GLU A 55 5.32 -15.43 -13.57
CA GLU A 55 6.12 -16.12 -12.56
C GLU A 55 6.54 -15.12 -11.49
N GLN A 56 6.08 -15.34 -10.26
CA GLN A 56 6.44 -14.47 -9.13
C GLN A 56 7.71 -14.99 -8.46
N MET A 57 8.67 -14.10 -8.32
CA MET A 57 9.95 -14.31 -7.63
C MET A 57 10.02 -13.42 -6.40
N THR A 58 10.40 -13.98 -5.26
CA THR A 58 10.55 -13.25 -3.99
C THR A 58 12.00 -13.22 -3.55
N PHE A 59 12.48 -12.07 -3.07
CA PHE A 59 13.82 -11.90 -2.56
C PHE A 59 13.87 -10.87 -1.42
N THR A 60 14.85 -11.02 -0.54
CA THR A 60 15.07 -10.10 0.60
C THR A 60 16.43 -9.39 0.51
N GLN A 61 17.27 -9.78 -0.45
CA GLN A 61 18.58 -9.18 -0.69
C GLN A 61 18.47 -7.92 -1.56
N ASP A 62 19.49 -7.10 -1.57
CA ASP A 62 19.52 -5.89 -2.41
C ASP A 62 19.55 -6.18 -3.92
N THR A 63 19.98 -7.37 -4.30
CA THR A 63 20.10 -7.80 -5.69
C THR A 63 19.42 -9.15 -5.89
N LEU A 64 18.49 -9.19 -6.84
CA LEU A 64 17.93 -10.44 -7.37
C LEU A 64 18.88 -10.98 -8.48
N ARG A 65 19.16 -12.28 -8.42
CA ARG A 65 19.76 -13.04 -9.52
C ARG A 65 18.86 -14.21 -9.84
N GLN A 66 18.28 -14.19 -11.05
CA GLN A 66 17.31 -15.21 -11.46
C GLN A 66 17.59 -15.69 -12.88
N SER A 67 17.59 -17.01 -13.05
CA SER A 67 17.67 -17.65 -14.35
C SER A 67 16.24 -17.99 -14.82
N ILE A 68 15.82 -17.37 -15.93
CA ILE A 68 14.51 -17.61 -16.54
C ILE A 68 14.70 -17.84 -18.05
N PRO A 69 13.74 -18.45 -18.77
CA PRO A 69 13.85 -18.68 -20.19
C PRO A 69 14.24 -17.41 -20.95
N GLN A 70 15.05 -17.54 -22.00
CA GLN A 70 15.36 -16.40 -22.88
C GLN A 70 14.08 -15.91 -23.57
N GLY A 71 13.97 -14.59 -23.75
CA GLY A 71 12.77 -14.00 -24.38
C GLY A 71 12.60 -12.54 -24.02
N GLU A 72 11.51 -11.97 -24.50
CA GLU A 72 11.08 -10.63 -24.12
C GLU A 72 10.09 -10.73 -22.98
N TYR A 73 10.27 -9.88 -21.97
CA TYR A 73 9.46 -9.87 -20.75
C TYR A 73 9.02 -8.47 -20.39
N GLN A 74 7.83 -8.36 -19.84
CA GLN A 74 7.40 -7.27 -18.99
C GLN A 74 7.53 -7.73 -17.54
N PHE A 75 8.09 -6.89 -16.70
CA PHE A 75 8.27 -7.16 -15.28
C PHE A 75 7.48 -6.18 -14.44
N LEU A 76 6.86 -6.66 -13.37
CA LEU A 76 6.29 -5.84 -12.30
C LEU A 76 7.04 -6.10 -11.01
N PHE A 77 7.52 -5.04 -10.40
CA PHE A 77 8.16 -5.05 -9.09
C PHE A 77 7.23 -4.44 -8.05
N TYR A 78 7.20 -5.02 -6.85
CA TYR A 78 6.56 -4.41 -5.69
C TYR A 78 7.23 -4.86 -4.39
N THR A 79 7.01 -4.11 -3.29
CA THR A 79 7.47 -4.45 -1.94
C THR A 79 6.28 -4.71 -1.03
N GLY A 80 6.53 -5.48 0.04
CA GLY A 80 5.53 -5.78 1.07
C GLY A 80 4.78 -7.09 0.85
N ASN A 81 4.15 -7.57 1.92
CA ASN A 81 3.43 -8.83 1.92
C ASN A 81 1.95 -8.62 1.56
N TYR A 82 1.67 -8.48 0.27
CA TYR A 82 0.35 -8.29 -0.30
C TYR A 82 -0.10 -9.51 -1.11
N GLU A 83 -1.40 -9.72 -1.16
CA GLU A 83 -2.00 -10.61 -2.14
C GLU A 83 -2.00 -9.93 -3.52
N VAL A 84 -1.55 -10.64 -4.54
CA VAL A 84 -1.62 -10.21 -5.93
C VAL A 84 -2.75 -10.95 -6.62
N SER A 85 -3.75 -10.24 -7.11
CA SER A 85 -4.77 -10.81 -7.96
C SER A 85 -4.45 -10.60 -9.44
N ASP A 86 -5.06 -11.45 -10.29
CA ASP A 86 -4.97 -11.38 -11.75
C ASP A 86 -3.53 -11.42 -12.30
N ILE A 87 -2.67 -12.20 -11.62
CA ILE A 87 -1.26 -12.42 -11.98
C ILE A 87 -1.03 -12.98 -13.39
N ARG A 88 -2.11 -13.36 -14.08
CA ARG A 88 -2.05 -13.90 -15.46
C ARG A 88 -1.95 -12.83 -16.54
N ASP A 89 -2.32 -11.59 -16.22
CA ASP A 89 -2.31 -10.47 -17.15
C ASP A 89 -1.49 -9.31 -16.58
N TYR A 90 -0.50 -8.86 -17.34
CA TYR A 90 0.37 -7.74 -16.97
C TYR A 90 -0.42 -6.46 -16.62
N HIS A 91 -1.48 -6.17 -17.37
CA HIS A 91 -2.28 -4.96 -17.19
C HIS A 91 -3.31 -5.07 -16.07
N GLU A 92 -3.76 -6.31 -15.78
CA GLU A 92 -4.78 -6.60 -14.76
C GLU A 92 -4.19 -6.93 -13.39
N ALA A 93 -2.87 -7.17 -13.31
CA ALA A 93 -2.20 -7.46 -12.05
C ALA A 93 -2.37 -6.31 -11.04
N ARG A 94 -2.87 -6.62 -9.84
CA ARG A 94 -3.14 -5.63 -8.79
C ARG A 94 -2.80 -6.15 -7.41
N LEU A 95 -2.37 -5.25 -6.53
CA LEU A 95 -2.20 -5.53 -5.11
C LEU A 95 -3.53 -5.33 -4.39
N MET A 96 -3.81 -6.25 -3.46
CA MET A 96 -5.00 -6.23 -2.61
C MET A 96 -4.62 -6.03 -1.15
N ALA A 97 -5.30 -5.13 -0.47
CA ALA A 97 -5.21 -4.99 0.98
C ALA A 97 -5.91 -6.17 1.66
N ARG A 98 -5.42 -6.55 2.83
CA ARG A 98 -6.15 -7.50 3.67
C ARG A 98 -7.41 -6.81 4.19
N THR A 99 -8.53 -7.51 4.07
CA THR A 99 -9.83 -7.00 4.51
C THR A 99 -10.49 -8.00 5.46
N ASP A 100 -11.19 -7.46 6.45
CA ASP A 100 -12.09 -8.21 7.33
C ASP A 100 -13.51 -7.68 7.15
N THR A 101 -14.50 -8.51 7.46
CA THR A 101 -15.91 -8.11 7.42
C THR A 101 -16.48 -8.11 8.83
N LEU A 102 -16.99 -6.98 9.27
CA LEU A 102 -17.65 -6.81 10.55
C LEU A 102 -19.04 -6.21 10.33
N GLU A 103 -20.09 -6.87 10.83
CA GLU A 103 -21.49 -6.42 10.71
C GLU A 103 -21.95 -6.11 9.27
N GLY A 104 -21.35 -6.78 8.29
CA GLY A 104 -21.66 -6.58 6.87
C GLY A 104 -20.86 -5.48 6.17
N GLU A 105 -20.05 -4.73 6.90
CA GLU A 105 -19.14 -3.74 6.35
C GLU A 105 -17.73 -4.32 6.17
N VAL A 106 -17.05 -3.90 5.10
CA VAL A 106 -15.69 -4.31 4.78
C VAL A 106 -14.71 -3.31 5.35
N TYR A 107 -13.76 -3.81 6.15
CA TYR A 107 -12.70 -3.02 6.76
C TYR A 107 -11.33 -3.46 6.25
N ILE A 108 -10.44 -2.50 6.01
CA ILE A 108 -9.04 -2.79 5.74
C ILE A 108 -8.33 -3.03 7.06
N SER A 109 -7.75 -4.22 7.23
CA SER A 109 -7.00 -4.61 8.42
C SER A 109 -5.50 -4.33 8.32
N GLY A 110 -5.00 -3.90 7.15
CA GLY A 110 -3.60 -3.50 7.00
C GLY A 110 -3.21 -3.11 5.58
N VAL A 111 -2.76 -1.87 5.43
CA VAL A 111 -1.90 -1.45 4.33
C VAL A 111 -0.56 -1.07 4.94
N GLN A 112 0.52 -1.71 4.47
CA GLN A 112 1.84 -1.45 5.01
C GLN A 112 2.31 -0.04 4.64
N LYS A 113 2.97 0.60 5.58
CA LYS A 113 3.54 1.95 5.44
C LYS A 113 4.45 2.07 4.21
N PHE A 114 5.25 1.04 3.95
CA PHE A 114 6.22 1.01 2.88
C PHE A 114 5.75 0.06 1.78
N CYS A 115 5.05 0.57 0.79
CA CYS A 115 4.78 -0.16 -0.44
C CYS A 115 5.17 0.69 -1.63
N CYS A 116 6.02 0.15 -2.47
CA CYS A 116 6.42 0.78 -3.71
C CYS A 116 6.36 -0.23 -4.85
N SER A 117 6.28 0.28 -6.09
CA SER A 117 6.25 -0.58 -7.27
C SER A 117 6.90 0.09 -8.47
N ALA A 118 7.28 -0.75 -9.43
CA ALA A 118 7.80 -0.35 -10.73
C ALA A 118 7.40 -1.35 -11.80
N GLY A 119 7.26 -0.87 -13.04
CA GLY A 119 7.14 -1.71 -14.22
C GLY A 119 8.32 -1.47 -15.17
N PHE A 120 8.84 -2.53 -15.79
CA PHE A 120 9.92 -2.41 -16.77
C PHE A 120 9.93 -3.57 -17.78
N GLY A 121 10.35 -3.30 -19.01
CA GLY A 121 10.49 -4.30 -20.06
C GLY A 121 11.95 -4.68 -20.27
N GLN A 122 12.24 -5.96 -20.49
CA GLN A 122 13.59 -6.43 -20.83
C GLN A 122 13.57 -7.65 -21.74
N ARG A 123 14.58 -7.71 -22.61
CA ARG A 123 14.92 -8.91 -23.37
C ARG A 123 16.06 -9.64 -22.69
N LEU A 124 15.85 -10.91 -22.39
CA LEU A 124 16.86 -11.80 -21.83
C LEU A 124 17.44 -12.69 -22.91
N GLU A 125 18.76 -12.74 -22.97
CA GLU A 125 19.51 -13.52 -23.94
C GLU A 125 20.30 -14.63 -23.24
N TYR A 126 20.47 -15.76 -23.92
CA TYR A 126 21.26 -16.87 -23.42
C TYR A 126 22.70 -16.45 -23.12
N GLN A 127 23.24 -16.87 -21.97
CA GLN A 127 24.61 -16.60 -21.51
C GLN A 127 24.98 -15.10 -21.41
N ARG A 128 24.01 -14.19 -21.42
CA ARG A 128 24.22 -12.75 -21.24
C ARG A 128 23.41 -12.23 -20.05
N PRO A 129 24.06 -12.05 -18.88
CA PRO A 129 23.38 -11.46 -17.74
C PRO A 129 22.83 -10.07 -18.06
N LYS A 130 21.54 -9.87 -17.91
CA LYS A 130 20.89 -8.57 -18.05
C LYS A 130 20.84 -7.87 -16.70
N ARG A 131 21.55 -6.75 -16.59
CA ARG A 131 21.62 -5.94 -15.37
C ARG A 131 20.65 -4.78 -15.46
N VAL A 132 19.74 -4.65 -14.47
CA VAL A 132 18.66 -3.67 -14.50
C VAL A 132 18.53 -3.00 -13.13
N PRO A 133 18.69 -1.66 -13.06
CA PRO A 133 18.25 -0.91 -11.91
C PRO A 133 16.73 -0.83 -11.92
N ILE A 134 16.10 -1.12 -10.79
CA ILE A 134 14.67 -0.92 -10.56
C ILE A 134 14.55 0.38 -9.78
N THR A 135 13.91 1.39 -10.35
CA THR A 135 13.61 2.66 -9.68
C THR A 135 12.12 2.68 -9.36
N PRO A 136 11.70 2.22 -8.17
CA PRO A 136 10.30 2.17 -7.80
C PRO A 136 9.79 3.55 -7.41
N SER A 137 8.47 3.71 -7.44
CA SER A 137 7.76 4.86 -6.90
C SER A 137 6.81 4.41 -5.78
N ALA A 138 6.43 5.33 -4.90
CA ALA A 138 5.45 5.07 -3.86
C ALA A 138 4.16 4.49 -4.45
N PHE A 139 3.62 3.47 -3.80
CA PHE A 139 2.41 2.79 -4.25
C PHE A 139 1.24 3.04 -3.31
N VAL A 140 1.51 3.32 -2.05
CA VAL A 140 0.52 3.72 -1.05
C VAL A 140 0.49 5.23 -0.91
N GLN A 141 -0.67 5.75 -0.52
CA GLN A 141 -0.88 7.13 -0.16
C GLN A 141 -1.01 7.25 1.36
N ARG A 142 -0.48 8.32 1.91
CA ARG A 142 -0.56 8.64 3.33
C ARG A 142 -1.53 9.77 3.56
N LEU A 143 -2.50 9.55 4.43
CA LEU A 143 -3.40 10.59 4.95
C LEU A 143 -3.08 10.83 6.42
N ASN A 144 -2.62 12.02 6.73
CA ASN A 144 -2.37 12.47 8.07
C ASN A 144 -3.56 13.30 8.56
N ILE A 145 -4.05 13.02 9.76
CA ILE A 145 -5.15 13.76 10.35
C ILE A 145 -4.73 14.24 11.75
N GLN A 146 -4.81 15.54 11.98
CA GLN A 146 -4.66 16.16 13.28
C GLN A 146 -6.01 16.68 13.74
N ILE A 147 -6.37 16.39 14.98
CA ILE A 147 -7.56 16.93 15.65
C ILE A 147 -7.11 17.78 16.83
N ASN A 148 -7.41 19.07 16.81
CA ASN A 148 -7.23 19.97 17.93
C ASN A 148 -8.49 19.92 18.79
N VAL A 149 -8.37 19.51 20.04
CA VAL A 149 -9.50 19.38 20.93
C VAL A 149 -9.57 20.58 21.86
N SER A 150 -10.77 21.13 22.03
CA SER A 150 -11.01 22.27 22.91
C SER A 150 -12.26 22.05 23.77
N GLY A 151 -12.44 22.87 24.80
CA GLY A 151 -13.59 22.80 25.74
C GLY A 151 -13.31 21.92 26.94
N ASN A 152 -14.24 21.03 27.33
CA ASN A 152 -14.07 20.17 28.49
C ASN A 152 -13.30 18.89 28.14
N THR A 153 -11.97 19.02 28.04
CA THR A 153 -11.04 17.94 27.61
C THR A 153 -10.59 17.02 28.75
N ALA A 154 -10.85 17.39 30.01
CA ALA A 154 -10.34 16.67 31.20
C ALA A 154 -10.72 15.18 31.26
N PRO A 155 -11.94 14.76 30.87
CA PRO A 155 -12.32 13.34 30.89
C PRO A 155 -12.00 12.60 29.59
N LEU A 156 -11.28 13.19 28.63
CA LEU A 156 -10.99 12.56 27.33
C LEU A 156 -9.90 11.49 27.44
N ALA A 157 -10.30 10.23 27.27
CA ALA A 157 -9.41 9.06 27.32
C ALA A 157 -8.86 8.68 25.95
N GLY A 158 -9.66 8.85 24.87
CA GLY A 158 -9.26 8.45 23.54
C GLY A 158 -10.09 9.07 22.42
N LEU A 159 -9.53 9.07 21.21
CA LEU A 159 -10.23 9.37 19.96
C LEU A 159 -10.03 8.22 18.99
N LYS A 160 -11.11 7.77 18.38
CA LYS A 160 -11.13 6.74 17.34
C LYS A 160 -11.77 7.29 16.08
N GLY A 161 -11.11 7.15 14.95
CA GLY A 161 -11.64 7.57 13.66
C GLY A 161 -11.90 6.38 12.75
N THR A 162 -13.03 6.40 12.04
CA THR A 162 -13.33 5.45 10.95
C THR A 162 -13.54 6.25 9.68
N LEU A 163 -12.73 5.97 8.65
CA LEU A 163 -12.82 6.61 7.35
C LEU A 163 -13.35 5.62 6.32
N THR A 164 -14.41 6.02 5.60
CA THR A 164 -15.01 5.25 4.50
C THR A 164 -14.38 5.61 3.16
N GLY A 165 -14.70 4.84 2.11
CA GLY A 165 -14.29 5.17 0.75
C GLY A 165 -12.83 4.83 0.41
N ILE A 166 -12.21 3.92 1.17
CA ILE A 166 -10.84 3.48 0.96
C ILE A 166 -10.80 2.36 -0.08
N SER A 167 -9.88 2.45 -1.05
CA SER A 167 -9.70 1.41 -2.07
C SER A 167 -9.07 0.15 -1.47
N THR A 168 -9.67 -1.01 -1.74
CA THR A 168 -9.14 -2.31 -1.28
C THR A 168 -8.02 -2.83 -2.15
N GLY A 169 -7.82 -2.27 -3.35
CA GLY A 169 -6.76 -2.67 -4.26
C GLY A 169 -6.34 -1.57 -5.22
N ARG A 170 -5.20 -1.80 -5.87
CA ARG A 170 -4.65 -0.89 -6.87
C ARG A 170 -3.91 -1.68 -7.95
N TYR A 171 -4.19 -1.35 -9.22
CA TYR A 171 -3.51 -1.95 -10.37
C TYR A 171 -2.04 -1.53 -10.41
N LEU A 172 -1.15 -2.48 -10.66
CA LEU A 172 0.30 -2.23 -10.67
C LEU A 172 0.74 -1.37 -11.86
N VAL A 173 0.07 -1.50 -13.01
CA VAL A 173 0.40 -0.77 -14.24
C VAL A 173 -0.37 0.53 -14.34
N SER A 174 -1.70 0.49 -14.40
CA SER A 174 -2.54 1.67 -14.61
C SER A 174 -2.60 2.59 -13.38
N ARG A 175 -2.25 2.08 -12.20
CA ARG A 175 -2.41 2.77 -10.92
C ARG A 175 -3.87 3.06 -10.55
N GLU A 176 -4.82 2.55 -11.29
CA GLU A 176 -6.23 2.67 -11.00
C GLU A 176 -6.60 1.97 -9.69
N ARG A 177 -7.53 2.56 -8.98
CA ARG A 177 -7.99 2.11 -7.67
C ARG A 177 -9.21 1.24 -7.83
N THR A 178 -9.33 0.21 -6.98
CA THR A 178 -10.46 -0.73 -7.04
C THR A 178 -10.99 -1.07 -5.66
N GLY A 179 -12.26 -1.44 -5.61
CA GLY A 179 -12.94 -1.82 -4.38
C GLY A 179 -13.27 -0.64 -3.47
N ASN A 180 -13.94 -0.94 -2.37
CA ASN A 180 -14.38 0.04 -1.38
C ASN A 180 -14.46 -0.60 0.00
N ALA A 181 -13.83 0.05 0.98
CA ALA A 181 -13.84 -0.41 2.36
C ALA A 181 -13.72 0.78 3.32
N SER A 182 -13.79 0.50 4.61
CA SER A 182 -13.50 1.44 5.68
C SER A 182 -12.17 1.10 6.35
N VAL A 183 -11.54 2.09 6.96
CA VAL A 183 -10.36 1.91 7.82
C VAL A 183 -10.61 2.59 9.16
N THR A 184 -10.24 1.91 10.24
CA THR A 184 -10.35 2.46 11.59
C THR A 184 -8.95 2.73 12.14
N SER A 185 -8.78 3.87 12.80
CA SER A 185 -7.52 4.26 13.43
C SER A 185 -7.77 4.92 14.78
N LEU A 186 -6.85 4.70 15.71
CA LEU A 186 -6.78 5.44 16.97
C LEU A 186 -5.90 6.67 16.79
N PHE A 187 -6.30 7.76 17.42
CA PHE A 187 -5.50 8.97 17.45
C PHE A 187 -4.58 8.94 18.67
N ALA A 188 -3.31 9.20 18.46
CA ALA A 188 -2.33 9.39 19.52
C ALA A 188 -2.40 10.85 20.02
N ARG A 189 -2.44 11.06 21.34
CA ARG A 189 -2.38 12.40 21.94
C ARG A 189 -0.92 12.85 21.99
N LYS A 190 -0.62 14.03 21.45
CA LYS A 190 0.70 14.65 21.61
C LYS A 190 0.83 15.13 23.08
N PRO A 191 1.88 14.71 23.81
CA PRO A 191 2.09 15.13 25.19
C PRO A 191 2.02 16.67 25.35
N GLU A 192 1.45 17.13 26.47
CA GLU A 192 1.36 18.56 26.82
C GLU A 192 0.54 19.43 25.86
N THR A 193 -0.20 18.81 24.92
CA THR A 193 -1.10 19.52 24.01
C THR A 193 -2.44 18.81 23.93
N ASP A 194 -3.47 19.55 23.49
CA ASP A 194 -4.79 18.97 23.16
C ASP A 194 -4.86 18.57 21.66
N ARG A 195 -3.73 18.18 21.07
CA ARG A 195 -3.62 17.73 19.71
C ARG A 195 -3.56 16.22 19.62
N TRP A 196 -4.40 15.65 18.79
CA TRP A 196 -4.51 14.23 18.55
C TRP A 196 -4.18 13.94 17.08
N LYS A 197 -3.31 13.00 16.81
CA LYS A 197 -2.79 12.73 15.47
C LYS A 197 -2.95 11.26 15.09
N THR A 198 -3.18 11.02 13.82
CA THR A 198 -3.08 9.69 13.21
C THR A 198 -2.56 9.77 11.79
N SER A 199 -1.95 8.69 11.30
CA SER A 199 -1.56 8.53 9.90
C SER A 199 -2.17 7.25 9.36
N LEU A 200 -2.89 7.35 8.27
CA LEU A 200 -3.53 6.24 7.56
C LEU A 200 -2.76 5.99 6.26
N TYR A 201 -2.52 4.71 5.96
CA TYR A 201 -1.92 4.29 4.70
C TYR A 201 -2.96 3.53 3.90
N ALA A 202 -3.08 3.86 2.61
CA ALA A 202 -4.08 3.29 1.72
C ALA A 202 -3.53 3.12 0.29
N PHE A 203 -4.10 2.22 -0.48
CA PHE A 203 -3.88 2.16 -1.92
C PHE A 203 -4.50 3.34 -2.66
N GLY A 204 -5.22 4.18 -1.96
CA GLY A 204 -5.87 5.40 -2.39
C GLY A 204 -7.33 5.44 -1.96
N PHE A 205 -7.99 6.50 -2.39
CA PHE A 205 -9.38 6.77 -2.07
C PHE A 205 -10.24 6.51 -3.31
N ASN A 206 -11.35 5.79 -3.15
CA ASN A 206 -12.21 5.47 -4.27
C ASN A 206 -12.93 6.74 -4.76
N PRO A 207 -12.70 7.20 -6.00
CA PRO A 207 -13.28 8.47 -6.50
C PRO A 207 -14.81 8.44 -6.66
N ALA A 208 -15.39 7.24 -6.69
CA ALA A 208 -16.84 7.05 -6.81
C ALA A 208 -17.54 6.90 -5.45
N ALA A 209 -16.79 6.81 -4.34
CA ALA A 209 -17.33 6.70 -3.00
C ALA A 209 -17.28 8.02 -2.24
N GLU A 210 -18.11 8.14 -1.20
CA GLU A 210 -17.99 9.20 -0.22
C GLU A 210 -16.91 8.83 0.82
N ASN A 211 -16.05 9.80 1.14
CA ASN A 211 -15.00 9.65 2.14
C ASN A 211 -15.44 10.36 3.43
N ILE A 212 -16.19 9.66 4.26
CA ILE A 212 -16.69 10.20 5.53
C ILE A 212 -15.80 9.75 6.66
N LEU A 213 -15.25 10.71 7.40
CA LEU A 213 -14.53 10.48 8.64
C LEU A 213 -15.51 10.54 9.80
N SER A 214 -15.74 9.42 10.47
CA SER A 214 -16.52 9.31 11.70
C SER A 214 -15.56 9.35 12.90
N VAL A 215 -15.65 10.36 13.75
CA VAL A 215 -14.83 10.52 14.97
C VAL A 215 -15.66 10.16 16.17
N LYS A 216 -15.24 9.13 16.91
CA LYS A 216 -15.82 8.68 18.16
C LYS A 216 -14.92 9.06 19.33
N ILE A 217 -15.54 9.59 20.39
CA ILE A 217 -14.85 10.03 21.61
C ILE A 217 -14.99 8.97 22.69
N GLU A 218 -13.88 8.65 23.34
CA GLU A 218 -13.83 7.81 24.52
C GLU A 218 -13.54 8.68 25.74
N MET A 219 -14.42 8.61 26.76
CA MET A 219 -14.32 9.41 28.00
C MET A 219 -13.91 8.52 29.19
N ASP A 220 -13.06 9.05 30.07
CA ASP A 220 -12.72 8.41 31.35
C ASP A 220 -13.91 8.49 32.34
N GLY A 221 -14.36 7.32 32.85
CA GLY A 221 -15.38 7.22 33.87
C GLY A 221 -16.42 6.13 33.63
N LYS A 222 -16.88 5.47 34.67
CA LYS A 222 -17.78 4.31 34.59
C LYS A 222 -19.17 4.58 34.01
N ASP A 223 -19.57 5.85 33.91
CA ASP A 223 -20.94 6.24 33.54
C ASP A 223 -21.03 7.18 32.31
N SER A 224 -19.92 7.52 31.69
CA SER A 224 -19.89 8.49 30.58
C SER A 224 -19.39 7.88 29.29
N VAL A 225 -20.17 6.94 28.74
CA VAL A 225 -20.03 6.62 27.30
C VAL A 225 -20.73 7.75 26.55
N PHE A 226 -20.03 8.82 26.22
CA PHE A 226 -20.44 9.69 25.14
C PHE A 226 -20.36 8.82 23.87
N ASN A 227 -21.46 8.19 23.52
CA ASN A 227 -21.60 7.48 22.24
C ASN A 227 -21.88 8.46 21.10
N GLU A 228 -21.42 9.69 21.22
CA GLU A 228 -21.59 10.68 20.17
C GLU A 228 -20.49 10.49 19.13
N GLU A 229 -20.91 10.24 17.93
CA GLU A 229 -20.09 10.14 16.74
C GLU A 229 -20.27 11.41 15.93
N GLN A 230 -19.16 12.09 15.61
CA GLN A 230 -19.16 13.23 14.71
C GLN A 230 -18.68 12.81 13.34
N LYS A 231 -19.33 13.31 12.30
CA LYS A 231 -19.02 12.97 10.90
C LYS A 231 -18.55 14.20 10.14
N VAL A 232 -17.47 14.01 9.39
CA VAL A 232 -16.88 15.03 8.52
C VAL A 232 -16.76 14.47 7.13
N ASP A 233 -17.22 15.20 6.11
CA ASP A 233 -17.04 14.84 4.72
C ASP A 233 -15.66 15.27 4.24
N LEU A 234 -14.78 14.31 4.01
CA LEU A 234 -13.45 14.49 3.42
C LEU A 234 -13.44 14.31 1.90
N THR A 235 -14.57 13.98 1.29
CA THR A 235 -14.68 13.75 -0.17
C THR A 235 -14.12 14.89 -1.01
N PRO A 236 -14.34 16.20 -0.67
CA PRO A 236 -13.77 17.30 -1.45
C PRO A 236 -12.24 17.31 -1.49
N TYR A 237 -11.58 16.78 -0.46
CA TYR A 237 -10.12 16.75 -0.32
C TYR A 237 -9.49 15.48 -0.91
N LEU A 238 -10.24 14.37 -0.90
CA LEU A 238 -9.74 13.04 -1.26
C LEU A 238 -10.12 12.61 -2.68
N ARG A 239 -11.19 13.18 -3.25
CA ARG A 239 -11.59 12.92 -4.63
C ARG A 239 -10.54 13.47 -5.60
N GLY A 240 -9.88 12.58 -6.33
CA GLY A 240 -8.83 12.97 -7.28
C GLY A 240 -7.48 13.26 -6.63
N PHE A 241 -7.33 12.98 -5.33
CA PHE A 241 -6.04 13.08 -4.67
C PHE A 241 -5.07 12.03 -5.23
N ASP A 242 -3.95 12.49 -5.81
CA ASP A 242 -2.96 11.65 -6.51
C ASP A 242 -1.53 11.81 -5.95
N SER A 243 -1.33 12.73 -5.00
CA SER A 243 -0.04 12.86 -4.32
C SER A 243 0.19 11.73 -3.32
N ASP A 244 1.44 11.56 -2.89
CA ASP A 244 1.81 10.51 -1.95
C ASP A 244 1.32 10.81 -0.52
N GLU A 245 1.14 12.09 -0.17
CA GLU A 245 0.80 12.53 1.18
C GLU A 245 -0.16 13.72 1.17
N LEU A 246 -1.17 13.65 2.06
CA LEU A 246 -2.08 14.75 2.40
C LEU A 246 -2.17 14.88 3.91
N SER A 247 -2.11 16.11 4.43
CA SER A 247 -2.26 16.40 5.86
C SER A 247 -3.44 17.33 6.08
N LEU A 248 -4.35 16.94 6.98
CA LEU A 248 -5.55 17.66 7.33
C LEU A 248 -5.57 17.99 8.82
N GLU A 249 -6.05 19.17 9.16
CA GLU A 249 -6.32 19.61 10.53
C GLU A 249 -7.81 19.85 10.71
N LEU A 250 -8.33 19.45 11.87
CA LEU A 250 -9.72 19.56 12.28
C LEU A 250 -9.78 20.12 13.70
N ASP A 251 -10.77 20.97 13.98
CA ASP A 251 -11.06 21.45 15.32
C ASP A 251 -12.26 20.72 15.89
N LEU A 252 -12.11 20.09 17.05
CA LEU A 252 -13.15 19.40 17.80
C LEU A 252 -13.43 20.15 19.09
N HIS A 253 -14.66 20.60 19.28
CA HIS A 253 -15.07 21.27 20.51
C HIS A 253 -16.00 20.38 21.34
N ILE A 254 -15.61 20.14 22.61
CA ILE A 254 -16.36 19.38 23.60
C ILE A 254 -17.05 20.36 24.54
N GLY A 255 -18.34 20.64 24.29
CA GLY A 255 -19.18 21.53 25.08
C GLY A 255 -20.44 20.83 25.61
N LYS A 256 -21.56 21.53 25.61
CA LYS A 256 -22.89 20.91 25.83
C LYS A 256 -23.28 20.01 24.67
N GLU A 257 -22.83 20.38 23.49
CA GLU A 257 -22.92 19.62 22.24
C GLU A 257 -21.52 19.43 21.72
N LEU A 258 -21.31 18.30 21.07
CA LEU A 258 -20.06 17.98 20.38
C LEU A 258 -20.11 18.58 18.96
N THR A 259 -19.10 19.35 18.60
CA THR A 259 -19.00 19.93 17.26
C THR A 259 -17.61 19.70 16.67
N ILE A 260 -17.57 19.37 15.37
CA ILE A 260 -16.32 19.24 14.63
C ILE A 260 -16.36 20.24 13.46
N GLY A 261 -15.23 20.95 13.26
CA GLY A 261 -15.08 21.94 12.22
C GLY A 261 -14.75 21.33 10.85
N GLU A 262 -14.77 22.18 9.83
CA GLU A 262 -14.33 21.79 8.49
C GLU A 262 -12.83 21.53 8.45
N PRO A 263 -12.36 20.56 7.62
CA PRO A 263 -10.95 20.27 7.46
C PRO A 263 -10.16 21.41 6.82
N VAL A 264 -8.94 21.63 7.30
CA VAL A 264 -7.97 22.55 6.71
C VAL A 264 -6.75 21.74 6.27
N VAL A 265 -6.25 22.00 5.06
CA VAL A 265 -5.00 21.39 4.58
C VAL A 265 -3.82 22.09 5.23
N ILE A 266 -2.93 21.31 5.86
CA ILE A 266 -1.71 21.84 6.49
C ILE A 266 -0.47 21.36 5.72
N PRO A 267 0.48 22.27 5.39
CA PRO A 267 1.67 21.90 4.61
C PRO A 267 2.74 21.20 5.44
N ASP A 268 2.83 21.52 6.73
CA ASP A 268 3.87 21.02 7.62
C ASP A 268 3.32 19.98 8.59
N TRP A 269 3.65 18.73 8.33
CA TRP A 269 3.31 17.61 9.21
C TRP A 269 4.54 17.19 10.03
N GLU A 270 4.39 17.18 11.35
CA GLU A 270 5.37 16.57 12.23
C GLU A 270 4.96 15.12 12.50
N ASP A 271 5.83 14.16 12.16
CA ASP A 271 5.60 12.75 12.42
C ASP A 271 5.42 12.47 13.92
N ILE A 272 4.52 11.53 14.21
CA ILE A 272 4.36 11.01 15.57
C ILE A 272 5.49 9.99 15.77
N PRO A 273 6.29 10.08 16.83
CA PRO A 273 7.25 9.04 17.16
C PRO A 273 6.56 7.68 17.29
N GLU A 274 7.15 6.63 16.74
CA GLU A 274 6.55 5.26 16.78
C GLU A 274 6.30 4.78 18.22
N THR A 275 7.07 5.28 19.18
CA THR A 275 6.88 5.01 20.62
C THR A 275 5.60 5.60 21.22
N GLU A 276 4.98 6.56 20.55
CA GLU A 276 3.74 7.21 20.98
C GLU A 276 2.50 6.69 20.28
N LEU A 277 2.67 5.82 19.29
CA LEU A 277 1.54 5.19 18.60
C LEU A 277 0.93 4.11 19.51
N PRO A 278 -0.41 4.06 19.64
CA PRO A 278 -1.06 2.99 20.39
C PRO A 278 -0.73 1.64 19.75
N ASN A 279 -0.30 0.68 20.59
CA ASN A 279 -0.03 -0.68 20.14
C ASN A 279 -1.32 -1.32 19.65
N TYR A 280 -1.40 -1.63 18.37
CA TYR A 280 -2.42 -2.48 17.80
C TYR A 280 -2.02 -3.95 18.06
N ASN A 281 -2.59 -4.58 19.08
CA ASN A 281 -2.59 -6.03 19.28
C ASN A 281 -3.95 -6.59 18.87
#